data_79ac96546260f504d9814cd560a30bde
#
_entry.id   79ac96546260f504d9814cd560a30bde
#
_cell.length_a   1.000
_cell.length_b   1.000
_cell.length_c   1.000
_cell.angle_alpha   90.00
_cell.angle_beta   90.00
_cell.angle_gamma   90.00
#
_symmetry.space_group_name_H-M   'P 1'
#
loop_
_entity.id
_entity.type
_entity.pdbx_description
1 polymer ?
#
loop_
_entity_poly.entity_id
_entity_poly.type
_entity_poly.pdbx_seq_one_letter_code
_entity_poly.pdbx_strand_id
1 'polypeptide(L)'
;VKAFLTRWAERYFYAPDPFQKLLSLLLAPLGALYCAVMAYRFRKSRPVRPPIPVVSVGNLTVGGSGKTPLVIALAKNRRGAAVVLRGYGRKSRGLQVVRDKSGILCDVAQSGDEAMIYARKLPDAVVIVSEDRVAGIAKAEALGCRVVFLDDGYSKHHIEKLDLLIEVKSDNMRCLPAGPFRERLWEGKKVRWVREGEDFERVTEVVDAGERMSLVTAIARPERLDVFLPDVVGKHYFPDHYFFSRDELVKILEADAADALLVTYKDYVKMRHFKLPVALLELSLKLDGKLLEEVDDYIAAATA
;
A
#
# COMPACT_ATOMS: atom_id res chain seq x y z
N VAL A 1 -17.72 6.87 -15.76
CA VAL A 1 -17.83 8.01 -14.80
C VAL A 1 -16.79 7.86 -13.68
N LYS A 2 -16.74 6.71 -12.97
CA LYS A 2 -15.82 6.50 -11.82
C LYS A 2 -14.34 6.63 -12.21
N ALA A 3 -13.90 6.02 -13.30
CA ALA A 3 -12.52 6.11 -13.80
C ALA A 3 -12.13 7.54 -14.20
N PHE A 4 -13.05 8.29 -14.81
CA PHE A 4 -12.84 9.69 -15.12
C PHE A 4 -12.65 10.53 -13.86
N LEU A 5 -13.52 10.37 -12.86
CA LEU A 5 -13.43 11.08 -11.58
C LEU A 5 -12.13 10.76 -10.86
N THR A 6 -11.68 9.51 -10.87
CA THR A 6 -10.40 9.10 -10.26
C THR A 6 -9.23 9.80 -10.94
N ARG A 7 -9.13 9.77 -12.27
CA ARG A 7 -8.07 10.45 -13.04
C ARG A 7 -8.10 11.98 -12.84
N TRP A 8 -9.30 12.56 -12.82
CA TRP A 8 -9.47 13.99 -12.56
C TRP A 8 -8.97 14.36 -11.14
N ALA A 9 -9.33 13.57 -10.12
CA ALA A 9 -8.89 13.79 -8.74
C ALA A 9 -7.37 13.62 -8.59
N GLU A 10 -6.78 12.63 -9.25
CA GLU A 10 -5.33 12.45 -9.26
C GLU A 10 -4.59 13.61 -9.89
N ARG A 11 -5.07 14.08 -11.04
CA ARG A 11 -4.51 15.27 -11.68
C ARG A 11 -4.65 16.49 -10.77
N TYR A 12 -5.82 16.70 -10.16
CA TYR A 12 -6.08 17.75 -9.20
C TYR A 12 -5.08 17.74 -8.03
N PHE A 13 -4.76 16.57 -7.52
CA PHE A 13 -3.86 16.46 -6.38
C PHE A 13 -2.37 16.60 -6.74
N TYR A 14 -1.93 16.10 -7.87
CA TYR A 14 -0.50 15.92 -8.14
C TYR A 14 0.05 16.78 -9.30
N ALA A 15 -0.75 17.09 -10.29
CA ALA A 15 -0.38 17.90 -11.45
C ALA A 15 -1.56 18.78 -11.91
N PRO A 16 -2.07 19.68 -11.05
CA PRO A 16 -3.30 20.43 -11.32
C PRO A 16 -3.13 21.39 -12.50
N ASP A 17 -4.12 21.38 -13.42
CA ASP A 17 -4.26 22.37 -14.46
C ASP A 17 -4.67 23.75 -13.88
N PRO A 18 -4.71 24.83 -14.69
CA PRO A 18 -5.06 26.18 -14.22
C PRO A 18 -6.43 26.26 -13.51
N PHE A 19 -7.45 25.56 -14.03
CA PHE A 19 -8.78 25.50 -13.40
C PHE A 19 -8.73 24.78 -12.06
N GLN A 20 -8.03 23.64 -12.00
CA GLN A 20 -7.84 22.86 -10.78
C GLN A 20 -7.00 23.62 -9.74
N LYS A 21 -6.03 24.44 -10.16
CA LYS A 21 -5.27 25.34 -9.28
C LYS A 21 -6.18 26.40 -8.65
N LEU A 22 -7.09 26.99 -9.45
CA LEU A 22 -8.07 27.94 -8.94
C LEU A 22 -9.02 27.27 -7.92
N LEU A 23 -9.53 26.08 -8.24
CA LEU A 23 -10.36 25.29 -7.34
C LEU A 23 -9.62 24.96 -6.04
N SER A 24 -8.34 24.55 -6.13
CA SER A 24 -7.48 24.31 -4.97
C SER A 24 -7.31 25.56 -4.10
N LEU A 25 -7.21 26.74 -4.72
CA LEU A 25 -7.14 28.02 -3.98
C LEU A 25 -8.46 28.33 -3.26
N LEU A 26 -9.59 28.13 -3.92
CA LEU A 26 -10.92 28.33 -3.33
C LEU A 26 -11.16 27.37 -2.14
N LEU A 27 -10.64 26.15 -2.23
CA LEU A 27 -10.74 25.15 -1.15
C LEU A 27 -9.65 25.31 -0.07
N ALA A 28 -8.70 26.23 -0.25
CA ALA A 28 -7.58 26.41 0.70
C ALA A 28 -8.01 26.67 2.16
N PRO A 29 -9.08 27.46 2.45
CA PRO A 29 -9.54 27.63 3.83
C PRO A 29 -10.01 26.31 4.47
N LEU A 30 -10.70 25.45 3.71
CA LEU A 30 -11.11 24.12 4.19
C LEU A 30 -9.90 23.21 4.39
N GLY A 31 -8.92 23.28 3.49
CA GLY A 31 -7.64 22.58 3.64
C GLY A 31 -6.88 23.02 4.90
N ALA A 32 -6.86 24.32 5.20
CA ALA A 32 -6.25 24.85 6.40
C ALA A 32 -6.96 24.36 7.67
N LEU A 33 -8.30 24.37 7.68
CA LEU A 33 -9.10 23.82 8.77
C LEU A 33 -8.81 22.32 8.99
N TYR A 34 -8.78 21.53 7.92
CA TYR A 34 -8.41 20.12 7.99
C TYR A 34 -7.02 19.94 8.61
N CYS A 35 -6.01 20.68 8.14
CA CYS A 35 -4.67 20.66 8.69
C CYS A 35 -4.65 21.00 10.19
N ALA A 36 -5.41 22.04 10.61
CA ALA A 36 -5.51 22.45 12.01
C ALA A 36 -6.09 21.33 12.89
N VAL A 37 -7.13 20.64 12.40
CA VAL A 37 -7.72 19.48 13.09
C VAL A 37 -6.71 18.36 13.24
N MET A 38 -5.94 18.04 12.17
CA MET A 38 -4.92 17.00 12.22
C MET A 38 -3.76 17.38 13.16
N ALA A 39 -3.32 18.65 13.13
CA ALA A 39 -2.33 19.17 14.08
C ALA A 39 -2.81 19.08 15.54
N TYR A 40 -4.06 19.42 15.79
CA TYR A 40 -4.66 19.28 17.13
C TYR A 40 -4.67 17.81 17.59
N ARG A 41 -5.09 16.89 16.71
CA ARG A 41 -5.07 15.43 17.00
C ARG A 41 -3.66 14.95 17.32
N PHE A 42 -2.67 15.39 16.54
CA PHE A 42 -1.27 15.07 16.82
C PHE A 42 -0.83 15.58 18.19
N ARG A 43 -1.04 16.87 18.48
CA ARG A 43 -0.64 17.50 19.77
C ARG A 43 -1.33 16.85 20.97
N LYS A 44 -2.57 16.38 20.81
CA LYS A 44 -3.32 15.69 21.86
C LYS A 44 -2.92 14.23 22.01
N SER A 45 -2.25 13.65 21.03
CA SER A 45 -1.83 12.25 21.12
C SER A 45 -0.75 12.08 22.18
N ARG A 46 -0.86 10.98 22.94
CA ARG A 46 0.16 10.56 23.91
C ARG A 46 0.68 9.21 23.43
N PRO A 47 1.91 9.14 22.91
CA PRO A 47 2.49 7.88 22.49
C PRO A 47 2.61 6.92 23.66
N VAL A 48 2.16 5.69 23.44
CA VAL A 48 2.31 4.58 24.36
C VAL A 48 3.28 3.60 23.73
N ARG A 49 4.26 3.15 24.49
CA ARG A 49 5.21 2.12 24.05
C ARG A 49 4.48 0.78 23.92
N PRO A 50 4.48 0.18 22.74
CA PRO A 50 3.88 -1.14 22.54
C PRO A 50 4.78 -2.23 23.17
N PRO A 51 4.25 -3.43 23.43
CA PRO A 51 4.99 -4.52 24.06
C PRO A 51 6.10 -5.10 23.17
N ILE A 52 5.97 -4.95 21.86
CA ILE A 52 6.98 -5.35 20.85
C ILE A 52 7.27 -4.20 19.90
N PRO A 53 8.49 -4.12 19.31
CA PRO A 53 8.85 -3.05 18.38
C PRO A 53 7.88 -2.92 17.22
N VAL A 54 7.60 -1.67 16.86
CA VAL A 54 6.68 -1.33 15.76
C VAL A 54 7.39 -0.46 14.75
N VAL A 55 7.44 -0.90 13.50
CA VAL A 55 7.91 -0.13 12.35
C VAL A 55 6.70 0.23 11.49
N SER A 56 6.49 1.51 11.29
CA SER A 56 5.37 2.02 10.48
C SER A 56 5.87 2.44 9.10
N VAL A 57 5.24 1.96 8.06
CA VAL A 57 5.44 2.45 6.70
C VAL A 57 4.25 3.32 6.32
N GLY A 58 4.53 4.55 5.92
CA GLY A 58 3.49 5.51 5.61
C GLY A 58 3.89 6.51 4.53
N ASN A 59 2.99 7.42 4.25
CA ASN A 59 3.23 8.62 3.46
C ASN A 59 2.30 9.74 3.93
N LEU A 60 2.58 10.98 3.54
CA LEU A 60 1.80 12.15 3.96
C LEU A 60 0.60 12.45 3.06
N THR A 61 0.56 11.87 1.85
CA THR A 61 -0.43 12.18 0.82
C THR A 61 -1.45 11.05 0.62
N VAL A 62 -2.53 11.32 -0.08
CA VAL A 62 -3.46 10.31 -0.57
C VAL A 62 -2.88 9.59 -1.79
N GLY A 63 -3.34 8.36 -2.10
CA GLY A 63 -2.97 7.58 -3.28
C GLY A 63 -1.83 6.58 -3.07
N GLY A 64 -1.51 5.84 -4.13
CA GLY A 64 -0.52 4.76 -4.11
C GLY A 64 0.91 5.30 -4.08
N SER A 65 1.63 5.08 -2.99
CA SER A 65 3.03 5.50 -2.80
C SER A 65 4.03 4.35 -2.77
N GLY A 66 3.59 3.09 -2.95
CA GLY A 66 4.47 1.94 -2.86
C GLY A 66 4.68 1.39 -1.44
N LYS A 67 3.78 1.68 -0.49
CA LYS A 67 3.86 1.18 0.89
C LYS A 67 3.89 -0.35 0.96
N THR A 68 2.97 -0.99 0.26
CA THR A 68 2.84 -2.46 0.27
C THR A 68 4.11 -3.19 -0.13
N PRO A 69 4.77 -2.86 -1.26
CA PRO A 69 6.06 -3.45 -1.61
C PRO A 69 7.15 -3.19 -0.57
N LEU A 70 7.19 -2.00 0.04
CA LEU A 70 8.19 -1.67 1.07
C LEU A 70 7.97 -2.50 2.34
N VAL A 71 6.74 -2.63 2.82
CA VAL A 71 6.41 -3.49 3.97
C VAL A 71 6.78 -4.94 3.68
N ILE A 72 6.49 -5.44 2.46
CA ILE A 72 6.87 -6.80 2.05
C ILE A 72 8.39 -6.96 2.09
N ALA A 73 9.15 -6.04 1.50
CA ALA A 73 10.61 -6.11 1.46
C ALA A 73 11.23 -6.07 2.87
N LEU A 74 10.68 -5.24 3.77
CA LEU A 74 11.12 -5.14 5.15
C LEU A 74 10.75 -6.37 6.00
N ALA A 75 9.57 -6.95 5.81
CA ALA A 75 9.09 -8.08 6.59
C ALA A 75 9.59 -9.45 6.06
N LYS A 76 9.96 -9.51 4.78
CA LYS A 76 10.46 -10.74 4.15
C LYS A 76 11.73 -11.23 4.87
N ASN A 77 11.77 -12.55 5.14
CA ASN A 77 12.88 -13.22 5.82
C ASN A 77 13.11 -12.79 7.28
N ARG A 78 12.21 -12.01 7.90
CA ARG A 78 12.28 -11.68 9.33
C ARG A 78 11.45 -12.66 10.15
N ARG A 79 12.11 -13.48 10.94
CA ARG A 79 11.43 -14.42 11.84
C ARG A 79 10.63 -13.68 12.90
N GLY A 80 9.36 -14.07 13.08
CA GLY A 80 8.48 -13.45 14.05
C GLY A 80 7.93 -12.09 13.62
N ALA A 81 7.95 -11.77 12.32
CA ALA A 81 7.32 -10.56 11.80
C ALA A 81 5.79 -10.70 11.77
N ALA A 82 5.10 -9.59 12.08
CA ALA A 82 3.69 -9.44 11.81
C ALA A 82 3.45 -8.20 10.94
N VAL A 83 2.44 -8.25 10.09
CA VAL A 83 1.92 -7.08 9.36
C VAL A 83 0.54 -6.76 9.89
N VAL A 84 0.35 -5.53 10.36
CA VAL A 84 -0.95 -5.06 10.85
C VAL A 84 -1.42 -3.89 9.99
N LEU A 85 -2.60 -4.05 9.38
CA LEU A 85 -3.20 -3.07 8.51
C LEU A 85 -4.69 -2.87 8.80
N ARG A 86 -5.31 -1.88 8.14
CA ARG A 86 -6.73 -1.57 8.34
C ARG A 86 -7.66 -2.60 7.68
N GLY A 87 -7.24 -3.16 6.55
CA GLY A 87 -8.09 -3.96 5.70
C GLY A 87 -9.13 -3.10 4.98
N TYR A 88 -8.66 -2.14 4.17
CA TYR A 88 -9.56 -1.30 3.38
C TYR A 88 -10.37 -2.14 2.38
N GLY A 89 -11.67 -1.82 2.24
CA GLY A 89 -12.58 -2.52 1.30
C GLY A 89 -13.05 -3.90 1.74
N ARG A 90 -12.62 -4.42 2.90
CA ARG A 90 -13.09 -5.69 3.46
C ARG A 90 -14.55 -5.63 3.90
N LYS A 91 -15.24 -6.77 3.85
CA LYS A 91 -16.63 -6.91 4.37
C LYS A 91 -16.67 -7.19 5.87
N SER A 92 -15.61 -7.74 6.44
CA SER A 92 -15.51 -8.00 7.88
C SER A 92 -15.26 -6.72 8.68
N ARG A 93 -15.48 -6.76 9.99
CA ARG A 93 -15.21 -5.67 10.95
C ARG A 93 -14.44 -6.20 12.16
N GLY A 94 -13.81 -5.29 12.90
CA GLY A 94 -13.02 -5.63 14.07
C GLY A 94 -11.67 -6.27 13.70
N LEU A 95 -11.05 -6.88 14.70
CA LEU A 95 -9.77 -7.57 14.53
C LEU A 95 -10.00 -8.95 13.89
N GLN A 96 -9.22 -9.27 12.85
CA GLN A 96 -9.19 -10.59 12.25
C GLN A 96 -7.77 -10.99 11.90
N VAL A 97 -7.38 -12.21 12.25
CA VAL A 97 -6.13 -12.83 11.77
C VAL A 97 -6.39 -13.38 10.39
N VAL A 98 -5.64 -12.86 9.41
CA VAL A 98 -5.74 -13.25 7.99
C VAL A 98 -4.82 -14.43 7.70
N ARG A 99 -3.63 -14.42 8.32
CA ARG A 99 -2.65 -15.49 8.23
C ARG A 99 -1.90 -15.65 9.56
N ASP A 100 -1.65 -16.87 9.92
CA ASP A 100 -0.71 -17.27 10.97
C ASP A 100 0.14 -18.48 10.53
N LYS A 101 0.77 -19.17 11.48
CA LYS A 101 1.61 -20.34 11.21
C LYS A 101 0.83 -21.52 10.58
N SER A 102 -0.48 -21.59 10.75
CA SER A 102 -1.33 -22.63 10.17
C SER A 102 -1.73 -22.35 8.70
N GLY A 103 -1.47 -21.13 8.23
CA GLY A 103 -1.75 -20.71 6.85
C GLY A 103 -2.69 -19.51 6.74
N ILE A 104 -3.36 -19.38 5.60
CA ILE A 104 -4.35 -18.32 5.33
C ILE A 104 -5.70 -18.76 5.90
N LEU A 105 -6.30 -17.93 6.76
CA LEU A 105 -7.48 -18.25 7.59
C LEU A 105 -8.80 -17.69 7.04
N CYS A 106 -8.74 -16.82 6.04
CA CYS A 106 -9.94 -16.19 5.48
C CYS A 106 -9.77 -15.84 4.00
N ASP A 107 -10.85 -15.48 3.34
CA ASP A 107 -10.86 -15.08 1.93
C ASP A 107 -10.58 -13.58 1.73
N VAL A 108 -10.48 -13.16 0.45
CA VAL A 108 -10.23 -11.76 0.06
C VAL A 108 -11.39 -10.85 0.48
N ALA A 109 -12.64 -11.34 0.46
CA ALA A 109 -13.78 -10.52 0.82
C ALA A 109 -13.77 -10.16 2.32
N GLN A 110 -13.25 -11.07 3.15
CA GLN A 110 -13.13 -10.88 4.59
C GLN A 110 -11.88 -10.07 4.97
N SER A 111 -10.75 -10.27 4.27
CA SER A 111 -9.47 -9.63 4.59
C SER A 111 -9.23 -8.30 3.89
N GLY A 112 -9.77 -8.14 2.69
CA GLY A 112 -9.40 -7.10 1.72
C GLY A 112 -8.18 -7.50 0.87
N ASP A 113 -8.04 -6.82 -0.27
CA ASP A 113 -7.01 -7.13 -1.29
C ASP A 113 -5.59 -7.05 -0.71
N GLU A 114 -5.27 -5.94 -0.02
CA GLU A 114 -3.91 -5.69 0.49
C GLU A 114 -3.50 -6.71 1.54
N ALA A 115 -4.40 -7.08 2.45
CA ALA A 115 -4.10 -8.09 3.46
C ALA A 115 -3.83 -9.47 2.84
N MET A 116 -4.57 -9.81 1.78
CA MET A 116 -4.36 -11.06 1.06
C MET A 116 -3.02 -11.06 0.31
N ILE A 117 -2.57 -9.91 -0.22
CA ILE A 117 -1.24 -9.78 -0.82
C ILE A 117 -0.16 -10.10 0.21
N TYR A 118 -0.22 -9.48 1.39
CA TYR A 118 0.71 -9.78 2.49
C TYR A 118 0.68 -11.24 2.88
N ALA A 119 -0.51 -11.81 3.07
CA ALA A 119 -0.68 -13.20 3.46
C ALA A 119 -0.07 -14.20 2.48
N ARG A 120 0.03 -13.85 1.20
CA ARG A 120 0.62 -14.70 0.15
C ARG A 120 2.10 -14.47 -0.05
N LYS A 121 2.53 -13.19 -0.02
CA LYS A 121 3.92 -12.80 -0.26
C LYS A 121 4.83 -13.02 0.95
N LEU A 122 4.24 -13.15 2.15
CA LEU A 122 4.94 -13.34 3.42
C LEU A 122 4.47 -14.63 4.11
N PRO A 123 4.89 -15.81 3.63
CA PRO A 123 4.41 -17.09 4.17
C PRO A 123 4.77 -17.30 5.65
N ASP A 124 5.85 -16.69 6.14
CA ASP A 124 6.35 -16.83 7.51
C ASP A 124 5.87 -15.72 8.46
N ALA A 125 5.15 -14.73 7.95
CA ALA A 125 4.64 -13.63 8.77
C ALA A 125 3.19 -13.83 9.18
N VAL A 126 2.83 -13.30 10.35
CA VAL A 126 1.44 -13.14 10.77
C VAL A 126 0.84 -11.91 10.10
N VAL A 127 -0.37 -12.03 9.57
CA VAL A 127 -1.08 -10.90 8.94
C VAL A 127 -2.40 -10.67 9.67
N ILE A 128 -2.59 -9.45 10.15
CA ILE A 128 -3.76 -9.05 10.95
C ILE A 128 -4.40 -7.81 10.34
N VAL A 129 -5.72 -7.84 10.18
CA VAL A 129 -6.51 -6.65 9.86
C VAL A 129 -7.24 -6.17 11.11
N SER A 130 -7.14 -4.88 11.40
CA SER A 130 -7.84 -4.24 12.53
C SER A 130 -7.96 -2.74 12.31
N GLU A 131 -9.11 -2.16 12.61
CA GLU A 131 -9.29 -0.70 12.69
C GLU A 131 -8.51 -0.13 13.88
N ASP A 132 -8.50 -0.87 15.00
CA ASP A 132 -7.67 -0.58 16.17
C ASP A 132 -6.29 -1.25 16.01
N ARG A 133 -5.26 -0.41 15.76
CA ARG A 133 -3.89 -0.89 15.59
C ARG A 133 -3.28 -1.40 16.89
N VAL A 134 -3.68 -0.84 18.03
CA VAL A 134 -3.17 -1.28 19.34
C VAL A 134 -3.64 -2.71 19.61
N ALA A 135 -4.90 -2.99 19.40
CA ALA A 135 -5.44 -4.35 19.49
C ALA A 135 -4.75 -5.32 18.52
N GLY A 136 -4.46 -4.86 17.28
CA GLY A 136 -3.72 -5.64 16.29
C GLY A 136 -2.30 -5.99 16.74
N ILE A 137 -1.57 -5.03 17.32
CA ILE A 137 -0.22 -5.23 17.89
C ILE A 137 -0.25 -6.21 19.04
N ALA A 138 -1.17 -6.04 19.98
CA ALA A 138 -1.33 -6.95 21.13
C ALA A 138 -1.66 -8.38 20.67
N LYS A 139 -2.47 -8.53 19.62
CA LYS A 139 -2.76 -9.85 19.03
C LYS A 139 -1.52 -10.47 18.38
N ALA A 140 -0.70 -9.67 17.69
CA ALA A 140 0.57 -10.14 17.11
C ALA A 140 1.53 -10.65 18.18
N GLU A 141 1.69 -9.91 19.29
CA GLU A 141 2.48 -10.34 20.44
C GLU A 141 1.96 -11.66 21.01
N ALA A 142 0.65 -11.77 21.25
CA ALA A 142 0.02 -12.99 21.77
C ALA A 142 0.21 -14.20 20.85
N LEU A 143 0.46 -13.99 19.54
CA LEU A 143 0.80 -15.02 18.57
C LEU A 143 2.31 -15.33 18.50
N GLY A 144 3.10 -14.70 19.38
CA GLY A 144 4.55 -14.90 19.49
C GLY A 144 5.37 -14.14 18.45
N CYS A 145 4.81 -13.07 17.87
CA CYS A 145 5.57 -12.18 17.00
C CYS A 145 6.54 -11.32 17.80
N ARG A 146 7.63 -10.90 17.16
CA ARG A 146 8.72 -10.11 17.75
C ARG A 146 8.81 -8.69 17.23
N VAL A 147 8.19 -8.42 16.10
CA VAL A 147 8.13 -7.10 15.47
C VAL A 147 6.83 -6.96 14.68
N VAL A 148 6.27 -5.76 14.67
CA VAL A 148 5.10 -5.42 13.87
C VAL A 148 5.45 -4.38 12.82
N PHE A 149 5.10 -4.65 11.57
CA PHE A 149 5.08 -3.67 10.49
C PHE A 149 3.65 -3.13 10.33
N LEU A 150 3.46 -1.83 10.58
CA LEU A 150 2.18 -1.16 10.34
C LEU A 150 2.11 -0.62 8.92
N ASP A 151 1.21 -1.14 8.11
CA ASP A 151 0.88 -0.50 6.85
C ASP A 151 -0.04 0.70 7.08
N ASP A 152 0.36 1.83 6.50
CA ASP A 152 -0.31 3.12 6.62
C ASP A 152 -0.49 3.58 8.09
N GLY A 153 0.60 3.41 8.86
CA GLY A 153 0.59 3.64 10.31
C GLY A 153 0.98 5.04 10.76
N TYR A 154 1.46 5.95 9.89
CA TYR A 154 1.98 7.27 10.29
C TYR A 154 0.99 8.07 11.15
N SER A 155 -0.28 8.14 10.75
CA SER A 155 -1.34 8.85 11.49
C SER A 155 -1.67 8.28 12.88
N LYS A 156 -1.08 7.14 13.26
CA LYS A 156 -1.26 6.51 14.58
C LYS A 156 -0.26 7.07 15.58
N HIS A 157 -0.36 8.37 15.83
CA HIS A 157 0.56 9.13 16.67
C HIS A 157 0.57 8.70 18.16
N HIS A 158 -0.47 8.01 18.61
CA HIS A 158 -0.58 7.44 19.96
C HIS A 158 0.20 6.13 20.16
N ILE A 159 0.90 5.64 19.12
CA ILE A 159 1.75 4.45 19.19
C ILE A 159 3.20 4.91 19.02
N GLU A 160 4.07 4.56 19.97
CA GLU A 160 5.52 4.72 19.82
C GLU A 160 6.03 3.73 18.78
N LYS A 161 6.77 4.23 17.78
CA LYS A 161 7.20 3.44 16.63
C LYS A 161 8.27 4.15 15.82
N LEU A 162 9.02 3.39 15.03
CA LEU A 162 9.83 3.94 13.94
C LEU A 162 8.91 4.26 12.75
N ASP A 163 8.81 5.54 12.39
CA ASP A 163 8.03 5.97 11.24
C ASP A 163 8.92 6.11 9.99
N LEU A 164 8.75 5.19 9.04
CA LEU A 164 9.34 5.25 7.70
C LEU A 164 8.34 5.95 6.77
N LEU A 165 8.72 7.09 6.21
CA LEU A 165 7.88 7.87 5.31
C LEU A 165 8.41 7.81 3.88
N ILE A 166 7.63 7.20 2.98
CA ILE A 166 7.94 7.24 1.56
C ILE A 166 7.73 8.66 1.04
N GLU A 167 8.77 9.23 0.44
CA GLU A 167 8.69 10.54 -0.18
C GLU A 167 7.81 10.48 -1.44
N VAL A 168 6.82 11.35 -1.50
CA VAL A 168 5.94 11.51 -2.67
C VAL A 168 5.98 12.96 -3.10
N LYS A 169 6.52 13.22 -4.28
CA LYS A 169 6.57 14.57 -4.85
C LYS A 169 5.19 15.02 -5.30
N SER A 170 4.83 16.25 -5.00
CA SER A 170 3.59 16.91 -5.44
C SER A 170 3.81 18.40 -5.56
N ASP A 171 3.31 18.99 -6.64
CA ASP A 171 3.32 20.44 -6.85
C ASP A 171 2.27 21.15 -5.96
N ASN A 172 1.27 20.40 -5.50
CA ASN A 172 0.23 20.93 -4.63
C ASN A 172 0.50 20.55 -3.16
N MET A 173 1.03 21.49 -2.40
CA MET A 173 1.41 21.28 -0.99
C MET A 173 0.25 21.52 0.00
N ARG A 174 -1.00 21.63 -0.45
CA ARG A 174 -2.15 21.88 0.44
C ARG A 174 -2.69 20.60 1.05
N CYS A 175 -3.35 20.75 2.19
CA CYS A 175 -4.08 19.66 2.82
C CYS A 175 -5.42 19.38 2.12
N LEU A 176 -5.98 18.21 2.34
CA LEU A 176 -7.33 17.86 1.90
C LEU A 176 -8.37 18.88 2.39
N PRO A 177 -9.36 19.28 1.58
CA PRO A 177 -9.60 18.87 0.19
C PRO A 177 -8.86 19.72 -0.85
N ALA A 178 -8.10 20.75 -0.45
CA ALA A 178 -7.41 21.68 -1.35
C ALA A 178 -6.18 21.06 -2.04
N GLY A 179 -5.62 19.97 -1.53
CA GLY A 179 -4.48 19.27 -2.07
C GLY A 179 -4.38 17.83 -1.55
N PRO A 180 -3.30 17.11 -1.85
CA PRO A 180 -3.18 15.69 -1.57
C PRO A 180 -2.83 15.36 -0.11
N PHE A 181 -2.40 16.33 0.68
CA PHE A 181 -1.88 16.06 2.01
C PHE A 181 -2.99 15.72 3.01
N ARG A 182 -2.97 14.50 3.51
CA ARG A 182 -3.82 14.02 4.62
C ARG A 182 -3.13 14.10 5.97
N GLU A 183 -1.82 14.23 5.96
CA GLU A 183 -0.96 14.42 7.11
C GLU A 183 0.16 15.39 6.76
N ARG A 184 0.81 15.92 7.79
CA ARG A 184 2.00 16.74 7.68
C ARG A 184 3.13 16.14 8.51
N LEU A 185 4.35 16.54 8.23
CA LEU A 185 5.43 16.36 9.19
C LEU A 185 5.21 17.39 10.32
N TRP A 186 4.73 16.88 11.45
CA TRP A 186 4.43 17.72 12.60
C TRP A 186 5.72 18.05 13.36
N GLU A 187 5.79 19.26 13.93
CA GLU A 187 6.91 19.70 14.74
C GLU A 187 7.20 18.71 15.89
N GLY A 188 8.46 18.34 16.08
CA GLY A 188 8.88 17.34 17.07
C GLY A 188 8.65 15.88 16.68
N LYS A 189 7.98 15.60 15.56
CA LYS A 189 7.81 14.22 15.08
C LYS A 189 9.07 13.75 14.36
N LYS A 190 9.75 12.75 14.91
CA LYS A 190 10.87 12.08 14.25
C LYS A 190 10.36 11.08 13.21
N VAL A 191 10.94 11.11 12.01
CA VAL A 191 10.65 10.19 10.92
C VAL A 191 11.94 9.87 10.17
N ARG A 192 11.98 8.70 9.54
CA ARG A 192 12.99 8.33 8.55
C ARG A 192 12.36 8.45 7.16
N TRP A 193 12.83 9.37 6.36
CA TRP A 193 12.43 9.46 4.96
C TRP A 193 13.01 8.29 4.16
N VAL A 194 12.19 7.74 3.29
CA VAL A 194 12.55 6.62 2.40
C VAL A 194 12.34 7.06 0.96
N ARG A 195 13.40 7.03 0.16
CA ARG A 195 13.43 7.57 -1.20
C ARG A 195 13.80 6.50 -2.21
N GLU A 196 13.08 6.51 -3.33
CA GLU A 196 13.44 5.70 -4.50
C GLU A 196 14.75 6.23 -5.12
N GLY A 197 15.66 5.33 -5.47
CA GLY A 197 16.99 5.64 -5.98
C GLY A 197 18.07 5.89 -4.91
N GLU A 198 17.67 6.06 -3.64
CA GLU A 198 18.59 6.18 -2.50
C GLU A 198 18.45 4.98 -1.55
N ASP A 199 17.25 4.74 -1.05
CA ASP A 199 16.96 3.73 -0.04
C ASP A 199 16.40 2.43 -0.62
N PHE A 200 15.84 2.50 -1.82
CA PHE A 200 15.34 1.33 -2.54
C PHE A 200 15.29 1.56 -4.04
N GLU A 201 15.36 0.47 -4.78
CA GLU A 201 15.11 0.40 -6.21
C GLU A 201 13.93 -0.51 -6.49
N ARG A 202 13.12 -0.17 -7.50
CA ARG A 202 12.05 -1.05 -7.99
C ARG A 202 12.64 -2.04 -8.98
N VAL A 203 12.36 -3.30 -8.74
CA VAL A 203 12.70 -4.39 -9.64
C VAL A 203 11.41 -5.06 -10.10
N THR A 204 11.27 -5.23 -11.40
CA THR A 204 10.12 -5.91 -12.00
C THR A 204 10.57 -7.17 -12.69
N GLU A 205 9.74 -8.19 -12.58
CA GLU A 205 9.91 -9.49 -13.25
C GLU A 205 8.55 -9.93 -13.78
N VAL A 206 8.55 -10.58 -14.94
CA VAL A 206 7.35 -11.23 -15.47
C VAL A 206 7.49 -12.73 -15.26
N VAL A 207 6.61 -13.27 -14.43
CA VAL A 207 6.53 -14.69 -14.13
C VAL A 207 5.47 -15.33 -15.03
N ASP A 208 5.75 -16.52 -15.56
CA ASP A 208 4.88 -17.25 -16.48
C ASP A 208 4.54 -16.41 -17.74
N ALA A 209 5.56 -15.75 -18.31
CA ALA A 209 5.41 -14.91 -19.49
C ALA A 209 4.90 -15.71 -20.69
N GLY A 210 3.86 -15.19 -21.36
CA GLY A 210 3.41 -15.65 -22.67
C GLY A 210 4.17 -14.96 -23.81
N GLU A 211 3.98 -15.45 -25.03
CA GLU A 211 4.55 -14.80 -26.22
C GLU A 211 3.77 -13.53 -26.62
N ARG A 212 2.45 -13.55 -26.40
CA ARG A 212 1.52 -12.46 -26.73
C ARG A 212 0.67 -12.11 -25.52
N MET A 213 1.10 -11.15 -24.75
CA MET A 213 0.42 -10.77 -23.51
C MET A 213 -0.43 -9.51 -23.68
N SER A 214 -1.63 -9.49 -23.07
CA SER A 214 -2.45 -8.30 -22.92
C SER A 214 -2.48 -7.85 -21.45
N LEU A 215 -2.08 -6.59 -21.22
CA LEU A 215 -2.14 -6.00 -19.88
C LEU A 215 -3.58 -5.76 -19.45
N VAL A 216 -3.94 -6.34 -18.31
CA VAL A 216 -5.22 -6.09 -17.63
C VAL A 216 -4.94 -5.66 -16.20
N THR A 217 -5.36 -4.45 -15.83
CA THR A 217 -5.11 -3.95 -14.49
C THR A 217 -6.20 -3.02 -13.98
N ALA A 218 -6.46 -3.11 -12.67
CA ALA A 218 -7.39 -2.28 -11.91
C ALA A 218 -6.69 -1.63 -10.70
N ILE A 219 -5.54 -1.04 -10.95
CA ILE A 219 -4.79 -0.28 -9.97
C ILE A 219 -4.98 1.23 -10.16
N ALA A 220 -4.77 2.01 -9.10
CA ALA A 220 -4.63 3.44 -9.21
C ALA A 220 -3.37 3.79 -10.04
N ARG A 221 -3.51 4.71 -11.01
CA ARG A 221 -2.42 5.19 -11.88
C ARG A 221 -1.73 4.07 -12.67
N PRO A 222 -2.47 3.35 -13.52
CA PRO A 222 -1.91 2.24 -14.31
C PRO A 222 -0.81 2.70 -15.27
N GLU A 223 -0.79 3.97 -15.67
CA GLU A 223 0.24 4.57 -16.54
C GLU A 223 1.66 4.49 -15.92
N ARG A 224 1.76 4.35 -14.60
CA ARG A 224 3.05 4.15 -13.91
C ARG A 224 3.67 2.79 -14.18
N LEU A 225 2.90 1.84 -14.67
CA LEU A 225 3.43 0.54 -15.10
C LEU A 225 4.18 0.63 -16.41
N ASP A 226 3.93 1.64 -17.26
CA ASP A 226 4.44 1.70 -18.63
C ASP A 226 5.97 1.57 -18.71
N VAL A 227 6.68 2.12 -17.74
CA VAL A 227 8.17 2.01 -17.67
C VAL A 227 8.68 0.63 -17.26
N PHE A 228 7.77 -0.25 -16.84
CA PHE A 228 8.10 -1.60 -16.35
C PHE A 228 7.48 -2.70 -17.22
N LEU A 229 6.67 -2.34 -18.21
CA LEU A 229 5.98 -3.31 -19.06
C LEU A 229 6.94 -3.91 -20.08
N PRO A 230 6.87 -5.22 -20.30
CA PRO A 230 7.37 -5.81 -21.54
C PRO A 230 6.49 -5.39 -22.71
N ASP A 231 6.82 -5.86 -23.92
CA ASP A 231 5.94 -5.70 -25.07
C ASP A 231 4.61 -6.39 -24.81
N VAL A 232 3.51 -5.66 -25.00
CA VAL A 232 2.14 -6.16 -24.86
C VAL A 232 1.32 -5.84 -26.08
N VAL A 233 0.40 -6.75 -26.47
CA VAL A 233 -0.46 -6.60 -27.65
C VAL A 233 -1.69 -5.74 -27.38
N GLY A 234 -2.09 -5.59 -26.11
CA GLY A 234 -3.21 -4.76 -25.68
C GLY A 234 -3.02 -4.21 -24.28
N LYS A 235 -3.70 -3.10 -23.95
CA LYS A 235 -3.71 -2.50 -22.60
C LYS A 235 -5.15 -2.17 -22.20
N HIS A 236 -5.63 -2.82 -21.13
CA HIS A 236 -6.98 -2.70 -20.60
C HIS A 236 -6.94 -2.19 -19.16
N TYR A 237 -7.35 -0.93 -18.97
CA TYR A 237 -7.36 -0.25 -17.68
C TYR A 237 -8.75 -0.21 -17.10
N PHE A 238 -8.93 -0.76 -15.91
CA PHE A 238 -10.17 -0.80 -15.16
C PHE A 238 -10.13 0.15 -13.96
N PRO A 239 -11.29 0.55 -13.42
CA PRO A 239 -11.34 1.34 -12.19
C PRO A 239 -10.63 0.64 -11.03
N ASP A 240 -9.96 1.41 -10.16
CA ASP A 240 -9.31 0.83 -8.97
C ASP A 240 -10.31 0.01 -8.13
N HIS A 241 -9.84 -1.14 -7.63
CA HIS A 241 -10.66 -2.14 -6.93
C HIS A 241 -11.78 -2.80 -7.76
N TYR A 242 -11.66 -2.80 -9.11
CA TYR A 242 -12.60 -3.48 -9.98
C TYR A 242 -12.61 -5.00 -9.72
N PHE A 243 -13.81 -5.60 -9.80
CA PHE A 243 -14.00 -7.04 -9.74
C PHE A 243 -14.25 -7.56 -11.16
N PHE A 244 -13.31 -8.34 -11.64
CA PHE A 244 -13.37 -8.92 -12.99
C PHE A 244 -14.37 -10.06 -13.06
N SER A 245 -14.95 -10.26 -14.24
CA SER A 245 -15.67 -11.49 -14.60
C SER A 245 -14.79 -12.35 -15.51
N ARG A 246 -15.03 -13.67 -15.50
CA ARG A 246 -14.30 -14.59 -16.36
C ARG A 246 -14.55 -14.28 -17.85
N ASP A 247 -15.81 -14.03 -18.22
CA ASP A 247 -16.22 -13.81 -19.61
C ASP A 247 -15.62 -12.52 -20.19
N GLU A 248 -15.48 -11.47 -19.36
CA GLU A 248 -14.81 -10.22 -19.78
C GLU A 248 -13.32 -10.47 -20.06
N LEU A 249 -12.64 -11.25 -19.23
CA LEU A 249 -11.22 -11.57 -19.41
C LEU A 249 -10.99 -12.47 -20.62
N VAL A 250 -11.88 -13.44 -20.88
CA VAL A 250 -11.84 -14.28 -22.09
C VAL A 250 -12.01 -13.44 -23.34
N LYS A 251 -12.95 -12.51 -23.37
CA LYS A 251 -13.14 -11.59 -24.50
C LYS A 251 -11.91 -10.73 -24.80
N ILE A 252 -11.16 -10.33 -23.75
CA ILE A 252 -9.92 -9.58 -23.95
C ILE A 252 -8.87 -10.48 -24.61
N LEU A 253 -8.67 -11.74 -24.12
CA LEU A 253 -7.74 -12.68 -24.73
C LEU A 253 -8.06 -12.92 -26.21
N GLU A 254 -9.34 -13.10 -26.54
CA GLU A 254 -9.80 -13.33 -27.92
C GLU A 254 -9.62 -12.09 -28.82
N ALA A 255 -10.01 -10.91 -28.32
CA ALA A 255 -9.96 -9.67 -29.09
C ALA A 255 -8.52 -9.26 -29.44
N ASP A 256 -7.57 -9.47 -28.52
CA ASP A 256 -6.18 -9.12 -28.69
C ASP A 256 -5.36 -10.29 -29.31
N ALA A 257 -5.99 -11.44 -29.53
CA ALA A 257 -5.29 -12.70 -29.88
C ALA A 257 -4.10 -12.96 -28.94
N ALA A 258 -4.31 -12.75 -27.63
CA ALA A 258 -3.31 -12.93 -26.60
C ALA A 258 -3.37 -14.34 -26.04
N ASP A 259 -2.19 -14.90 -25.70
CA ASP A 259 -2.04 -16.21 -25.08
C ASP A 259 -2.04 -16.13 -23.56
N ALA A 260 -1.77 -14.94 -22.99
CA ALA A 260 -1.84 -14.70 -21.55
C ALA A 260 -2.30 -13.28 -21.21
N LEU A 261 -2.93 -13.13 -20.05
CA LEU A 261 -3.23 -11.82 -19.43
C LEU A 261 -2.04 -11.41 -18.57
N LEU A 262 -1.38 -10.29 -18.89
CA LEU A 262 -0.39 -9.70 -18.00
C LEU A 262 -1.10 -8.90 -16.92
N VAL A 263 -0.92 -9.27 -15.66
CA VAL A 263 -1.63 -8.65 -14.53
C VAL A 263 -0.69 -8.31 -13.40
N THR A 264 -1.07 -7.33 -12.58
CA THR A 264 -0.36 -7.09 -11.32
C THR A 264 -0.77 -8.11 -10.26
N TYR A 265 0.06 -8.29 -9.23
CA TYR A 265 -0.29 -9.21 -8.14
C TYR A 265 -1.59 -8.80 -7.42
N LYS A 266 -1.90 -7.51 -7.33
CA LYS A 266 -3.16 -6.99 -6.77
C LYS A 266 -4.38 -7.46 -7.57
N ASP A 267 -4.26 -7.54 -8.88
CA ASP A 267 -5.34 -8.01 -9.76
C ASP A 267 -5.40 -9.54 -9.79
N TYR A 268 -4.23 -10.21 -9.80
CA TYR A 268 -4.15 -11.67 -9.75
C TYR A 268 -4.93 -12.29 -8.59
N VAL A 269 -4.83 -11.73 -7.38
CA VAL A 269 -5.52 -12.29 -6.21
C VAL A 269 -7.05 -12.28 -6.35
N LYS A 270 -7.59 -11.42 -7.24
CA LYS A 270 -9.02 -11.31 -7.53
C LYS A 270 -9.50 -12.28 -8.61
N MET A 271 -8.63 -12.65 -9.57
CA MET A 271 -9.01 -13.41 -10.77
C MET A 271 -8.46 -14.83 -10.85
N ARG A 272 -7.49 -15.22 -9.99
CA ARG A 272 -6.85 -16.53 -10.03
C ARG A 272 -7.82 -17.73 -10.00
N HIS A 273 -9.00 -17.56 -9.41
CA HIS A 273 -10.02 -18.62 -9.34
C HIS A 273 -10.66 -18.93 -10.70
N PHE A 274 -10.50 -18.04 -11.69
CA PHE A 274 -11.00 -18.26 -13.04
C PHE A 274 -10.16 -19.25 -13.86
N LYS A 275 -8.93 -19.58 -13.40
CA LYS A 275 -8.01 -20.52 -14.07
C LYS A 275 -7.75 -20.17 -15.54
N LEU A 276 -7.57 -18.88 -15.83
CA LEU A 276 -7.16 -18.37 -17.13
C LEU A 276 -5.62 -18.34 -17.23
N PRO A 277 -5.04 -18.33 -18.47
CA PRO A 277 -3.61 -18.11 -18.64
C PRO A 277 -3.25 -16.69 -18.18
N VAL A 278 -2.37 -16.60 -17.20
CA VAL A 278 -1.97 -15.34 -16.57
C VAL A 278 -0.47 -15.27 -16.45
N ALA A 279 0.11 -14.21 -17.02
CA ALA A 279 1.46 -13.75 -16.73
C ALA A 279 1.42 -12.71 -15.60
N LEU A 280 2.35 -12.79 -14.66
CA LEU A 280 2.33 -11.95 -13.49
C LEU A 280 3.45 -10.91 -13.56
N LEU A 281 3.08 -9.62 -13.62
CA LEU A 281 4.02 -8.52 -13.44
C LEU A 281 4.29 -8.36 -11.95
N GLU A 282 5.40 -8.94 -11.49
CA GLU A 282 5.84 -8.84 -10.12
C GLU A 282 6.68 -7.58 -9.92
N LEU A 283 6.22 -6.72 -9.01
CA LEU A 283 6.99 -5.59 -8.50
C LEU A 283 7.57 -5.96 -7.15
N SER A 284 8.88 -5.93 -7.04
CA SER A 284 9.62 -6.08 -5.79
C SER A 284 10.48 -4.84 -5.53
N LEU A 285 10.95 -4.68 -4.29
CA LEU A 285 11.92 -3.65 -3.94
C LEU A 285 13.22 -4.31 -3.50
N LYS A 286 14.32 -3.85 -4.07
CA LYS A 286 15.66 -4.09 -3.55
C LYS A 286 15.98 -2.95 -2.61
N LEU A 287 16.11 -3.26 -1.31
CA LEU A 287 16.40 -2.27 -0.28
C LEU A 287 17.91 -2.03 -0.17
N ASP A 288 18.28 -0.80 0.12
CA ASP A 288 19.64 -0.45 0.49
C ASP A 288 20.01 -1.03 1.87
N GLY A 289 21.26 -1.43 2.04
CA GLY A 289 21.77 -2.06 3.26
C GLY A 289 21.63 -1.15 4.49
N LYS A 290 21.86 0.15 4.33
CA LYS A 290 21.78 1.13 5.42
C LYS A 290 20.36 1.24 5.98
N LEU A 291 19.33 1.24 5.11
CA LEU A 291 17.94 1.24 5.57
C LEU A 291 17.62 -0.02 6.37
N LEU A 292 18.13 -1.17 5.93
CA LEU A 292 17.95 -2.43 6.64
C LEU A 292 18.61 -2.41 8.02
N GLU A 293 19.86 -1.93 8.10
CA GLU A 293 20.61 -1.79 9.36
C GLU A 293 19.89 -0.84 10.33
N GLU A 294 19.43 0.33 9.89
CA GLU A 294 18.68 1.28 10.73
C GLU A 294 17.40 0.65 11.32
N VAL A 295 16.69 -0.18 10.53
CA VAL A 295 15.50 -0.88 10.99
C VAL A 295 15.86 -2.00 11.98
N ASP A 296 16.95 -2.74 11.74
CA ASP A 296 17.40 -3.81 12.62
C ASP A 296 17.90 -3.26 13.94
N ASP A 297 18.65 -2.16 13.94
CA ASP A 297 19.10 -1.46 15.15
C ASP A 297 17.93 -0.98 16.01
N TYR A 298 16.91 -0.40 15.37
CA TYR A 298 15.70 0.00 16.08
C TYR A 298 14.98 -1.18 16.73
N ILE A 299 14.85 -2.29 16.01
CA ILE A 299 14.20 -3.51 16.53
C ILE A 299 15.00 -4.07 17.71
N ALA A 300 16.32 -4.15 17.59
CA ALA A 300 17.20 -4.65 18.65
C ALA A 300 17.14 -3.77 19.90
N ALA A 301 17.24 -2.44 19.73
CA ALA A 301 17.18 -1.48 20.84
C ALA A 301 15.82 -1.48 21.57
N ALA A 302 14.73 -1.78 20.86
CA ALA A 302 13.40 -1.83 21.47
C ALA A 302 13.10 -3.18 22.18
N THR A 303 13.93 -4.21 21.93
CA THR A 303 13.79 -5.56 22.50
C THR A 303 14.71 -5.74 23.72
N ALA A 304 15.75 -4.92 23.85
CA ALA A 304 16.66 -4.86 25.02
C ALA A 304 15.99 -4.15 26.20
#